data_3bc646601591635857d885cad3578c81
#
_entry.id   3bc646601591635857d885cad3578c81
#
_cell.length_a   1.000
_cell.length_b   1.000
_cell.length_c   1.000
_cell.angle_alpha   90.00
_cell.angle_beta   90.00
_cell.angle_gamma   90.00
#
_symmetry.space_group_name_H-M   'P 1'
#
loop_
_entity.id
_entity.type
_entity.pdbx_description
1 polymer ?
#
loop_
_entity_poly.entity_id
_entity_poly.type
_entity_poly.pdbx_seq_one_letter_code
_entity_poly.pdbx_strand_id
1 'polypeptide(L)'
;MPWAPSCVDSIVKRVTAVVAIAAFATAADAGPREQAKRMHDRIAGVPPADAVLDAMETEIAAGRTQAAALLAMNHPAFYAVTLKNLVTPWTNRDQTVFAPLNDYTATVVGMVRDDVPFNELLSGDILYVGNAGLGLPGVSAASNTHYEQLETRGIDLRTGLTRTTQSGVYGTPPAATAGVMTSRAAAQAFFIAGTNRAMFRFTMLNHMCRDLEEVQDTSRAPDRIRQDVSRSPGGDARLFLNGCVGCHSGMDPMAQAFAYYTYDDAQGRLVYTGGSVQPKYFNNEETFGPGFRTPDDQWENRWRRGQNALLGWDPALPGSGSGAKSLGQEFGNSDAFANCQVEKVFRTVCLRTPTDAADRNQISSMASSFRANGYRLKQAFADAATYCMGD
;
A
#
# COMPACT_ATOMS: atom_id res chain seq x y z
N MET A 1 -41.85 86.63 12.60
CA MET A 1 -43.33 86.66 12.57
C MET A 1 -43.80 85.98 11.28
N PRO A 2 -44.83 85.21 11.27
CA PRO A 2 -45.40 84.30 12.30
C PRO A 2 -45.65 82.89 11.77
N TRP A 3 -45.82 82.00 12.71
CA TRP A 3 -46.85 80.97 12.90
C TRP A 3 -46.80 79.64 12.12
N ALA A 4 -46.68 78.57 12.94
CA ALA A 4 -47.11 77.25 12.65
C ALA A 4 -48.65 77.13 12.51
N PRO A 5 -49.15 75.98 11.97
CA PRO A 5 -49.74 75.06 12.91
C PRO A 5 -49.40 73.60 12.65
N SER A 6 -49.50 72.86 13.74
CA SER A 6 -49.50 71.45 13.93
C SER A 6 -50.47 70.63 13.08
N CYS A 7 -50.11 69.44 12.61
CA CYS A 7 -51.05 68.37 12.39
C CYS A 7 -50.50 67.09 13.01
N VAL A 8 -51.15 66.73 14.05
CA VAL A 8 -51.00 65.34 14.67
C VAL A 8 -51.73 64.41 13.77
N ASP A 9 -50.99 63.43 13.22
CA ASP A 9 -51.65 62.30 12.59
C ASP A 9 -51.10 61.02 13.11
N SER A 10 -52.06 60.21 13.46
CA SER A 10 -51.97 58.93 14.14
C SER A 10 -51.11 57.87 13.37
N ILE A 11 -49.98 57.56 13.92
CA ILE A 11 -49.24 56.33 13.43
C ILE A 11 -49.84 55.09 14.09
N VAL A 12 -50.68 54.43 13.35
CA VAL A 12 -51.13 53.04 13.66
C VAL A 12 -49.91 52.14 13.66
N LYS A 13 -49.47 51.76 14.84
CA LYS A 13 -48.43 50.73 15.01
C LYS A 13 -48.98 49.37 14.55
N ARG A 14 -48.65 48.98 13.31
CA ARG A 14 -48.77 47.59 12.88
C ARG A 14 -47.56 46.83 13.46
N VAL A 15 -47.80 46.12 14.54
CA VAL A 15 -46.85 45.10 15.04
C VAL A 15 -46.97 43.91 14.11
N THR A 16 -46.04 43.82 13.15
CA THR A 16 -45.89 42.61 12.36
C THR A 16 -45.06 41.65 13.20
N ALA A 17 -45.69 40.66 13.80
CA ALA A 17 -45.01 39.57 14.46
C ALA A 17 -44.35 38.71 13.36
N VAL A 18 -43.01 38.87 13.17
CA VAL A 18 -42.22 37.94 12.40
C VAL A 18 -42.00 36.71 13.27
N VAL A 19 -42.81 35.71 13.04
CA VAL A 19 -42.55 34.35 13.58
C VAL A 19 -41.34 33.81 12.80
N ALA A 20 -40.14 33.94 13.37
CA ALA A 20 -38.95 33.23 12.88
C ALA A 20 -39.17 31.74 13.17
N ILE A 21 -39.63 30.98 12.17
CA ILE A 21 -39.53 29.52 12.18
C ILE A 21 -38.05 29.22 12.04
N ALA A 22 -37.37 29.05 13.16
CA ALA A 22 -36.07 28.38 13.18
C ALA A 22 -36.32 26.93 12.78
N ALA A 23 -36.15 26.63 11.49
CA ALA A 23 -36.01 25.27 11.04
C ALA A 23 -34.72 24.75 11.68
N PHE A 24 -34.82 24.08 12.81
CA PHE A 24 -33.77 23.17 13.25
C PHE A 24 -33.72 22.08 12.18
N ALA A 25 -32.83 22.24 11.23
CA ALA A 25 -32.37 21.10 10.47
C ALA A 25 -31.65 20.21 11.50
N THR A 26 -32.38 19.32 12.15
CA THR A 26 -31.78 18.16 12.78
C THR A 26 -31.03 17.49 11.65
N ALA A 27 -29.71 17.45 11.71
CA ALA A 27 -28.97 16.52 10.90
C ALA A 27 -29.64 15.15 11.16
N ALA A 28 -30.40 14.68 10.19
CA ALA A 28 -31.01 13.38 10.33
C ALA A 28 -29.84 12.41 10.29
N ASP A 29 -29.55 11.80 11.44
CA ASP A 29 -28.60 10.69 11.49
C ASP A 29 -29.00 9.65 10.46
N ALA A 30 -28.05 9.15 9.70
CA ALA A 30 -28.33 8.13 8.70
C ALA A 30 -28.85 6.88 9.41
N GLY A 31 -30.04 6.42 9.06
CA GLY A 31 -30.59 5.17 9.61
C GLY A 31 -29.73 3.96 9.25
N PRO A 32 -29.93 2.82 9.94
CA PRO A 32 -29.14 1.60 9.68
C PRO A 32 -29.14 1.17 8.21
N ARG A 33 -30.22 1.43 7.47
CA ARG A 33 -30.31 1.08 6.04
C ARG A 33 -29.43 1.98 5.17
N GLU A 34 -29.41 3.27 5.42
CA GLU A 34 -28.56 4.24 4.72
C GLU A 34 -27.08 4.02 5.05
N GLN A 35 -26.78 3.69 6.30
CA GLN A 35 -25.45 3.31 6.74
C GLN A 35 -24.99 2.00 6.05
N ALA A 36 -25.84 0.99 5.98
CA ALA A 36 -25.59 -0.27 5.28
C ALA A 36 -25.30 -0.05 3.79
N LYS A 37 -26.14 0.75 3.13
CA LYS A 37 -25.96 1.09 1.71
C LYS A 37 -24.61 1.82 1.49
N ARG A 38 -24.32 2.84 2.29
CA ARG A 38 -23.07 3.60 2.19
C ARG A 38 -21.84 2.73 2.43
N MET A 39 -21.92 1.84 3.42
CA MET A 39 -20.85 0.89 3.74
C MET A 39 -20.60 -0.05 2.56
N HIS A 40 -21.64 -0.62 1.97
CA HIS A 40 -21.51 -1.52 0.83
C HIS A 40 -20.96 -0.81 -0.41
N ASP A 41 -21.51 0.35 -0.75
CA ASP A 41 -21.05 1.15 -1.91
C ASP A 41 -19.56 1.48 -1.81
N ARG A 42 -19.05 1.75 -0.60
CA ARG A 42 -17.65 2.10 -0.37
C ARG A 42 -16.70 0.89 -0.34
N ILE A 43 -17.18 -0.24 0.19
CA ILE A 43 -16.39 -1.48 0.24
C ILE A 43 -16.38 -2.17 -1.13
N ALA A 44 -17.54 -2.39 -1.73
CA ALA A 44 -17.65 -3.14 -2.97
C ALA A 44 -17.51 -2.28 -4.24
N GLY A 45 -17.70 -0.95 -4.12
CA GLY A 45 -17.71 -0.04 -5.26
C GLY A 45 -18.97 -0.14 -6.14
N VAL A 46 -19.98 -0.87 -5.69
CA VAL A 46 -21.26 -1.10 -6.39
C VAL A 46 -22.41 -1.17 -5.37
N PRO A 47 -23.64 -0.87 -5.77
CA PRO A 47 -24.80 -0.99 -4.90
C PRO A 47 -25.05 -2.44 -4.43
N PRO A 48 -25.55 -2.64 -3.19
CA PRO A 48 -25.95 -3.97 -2.72
C PRO A 48 -27.24 -4.45 -3.40
N ALA A 49 -27.40 -5.76 -3.52
CA ALA A 49 -28.71 -6.36 -3.75
C ALA A 49 -29.57 -6.23 -2.49
N ASP A 50 -30.90 -6.17 -2.64
CA ASP A 50 -31.85 -5.93 -1.53
C ASP A 50 -31.64 -6.89 -0.36
N ALA A 51 -31.50 -8.19 -0.62
CA ALA A 51 -31.26 -9.18 0.42
C ALA A 51 -29.95 -8.96 1.21
N VAL A 52 -28.90 -8.46 0.57
CA VAL A 52 -27.63 -8.10 1.23
C VAL A 52 -27.81 -6.83 2.05
N LEU A 53 -28.53 -5.84 1.50
CA LEU A 53 -28.83 -4.59 2.19
C LEU A 53 -29.65 -4.86 3.46
N ASP A 54 -30.69 -5.70 3.40
CA ASP A 54 -31.52 -6.06 4.54
C ASP A 54 -30.72 -6.82 5.62
N ALA A 55 -29.83 -7.72 5.22
CA ALA A 55 -28.94 -8.41 6.14
C ALA A 55 -27.97 -7.45 6.83
N MET A 56 -27.36 -6.52 6.07
CA MET A 56 -26.43 -5.52 6.62
C MET A 56 -27.15 -4.53 7.55
N GLU A 57 -28.36 -4.09 7.19
CA GLU A 57 -29.21 -3.24 8.03
C GLU A 57 -29.48 -3.92 9.39
N THR A 58 -29.82 -5.21 9.37
CA THR A 58 -30.06 -6.01 10.58
C THR A 58 -28.81 -6.05 11.48
N GLU A 59 -27.62 -6.24 10.89
CA GLU A 59 -26.37 -6.24 11.64
C GLU A 59 -26.05 -4.87 12.25
N ILE A 60 -26.24 -3.79 11.49
CA ILE A 60 -26.01 -2.43 11.97
C ILE A 60 -27.00 -2.06 13.08
N ALA A 61 -28.29 -2.34 12.91
CA ALA A 61 -29.32 -2.08 13.92
C ALA A 61 -29.04 -2.84 15.24
N ALA A 62 -28.36 -3.99 15.16
CA ALA A 62 -27.94 -4.76 16.32
C ALA A 62 -26.56 -4.34 16.90
N GLY A 63 -25.96 -3.25 16.38
CA GLY A 63 -24.63 -2.76 16.80
C GLY A 63 -23.46 -3.61 16.31
N ARG A 64 -23.67 -4.53 15.39
CA ARG A 64 -22.62 -5.41 14.83
C ARG A 64 -22.10 -4.89 13.49
N THR A 65 -21.61 -3.65 13.47
CA THR A 65 -21.20 -2.92 12.25
C THR A 65 -20.08 -3.62 11.48
N GLN A 66 -19.13 -4.25 12.18
CA GLN A 66 -18.06 -5.04 11.53
C GLN A 66 -18.63 -6.27 10.80
N ALA A 67 -19.65 -6.93 11.33
CA ALA A 67 -20.31 -8.04 10.65
C ALA A 67 -20.98 -7.57 9.35
N ALA A 68 -21.63 -6.41 9.37
CA ALA A 68 -22.18 -5.79 8.17
C ALA A 68 -21.09 -5.51 7.12
N ALA A 69 -19.92 -4.98 7.52
CA ALA A 69 -18.80 -4.75 6.61
C ALA A 69 -18.29 -6.06 5.98
N LEU A 70 -18.20 -7.14 6.75
CA LEU A 70 -17.81 -8.45 6.24
C LEU A 70 -18.82 -9.00 5.21
N LEU A 71 -20.13 -8.74 5.40
CA LEU A 71 -21.14 -9.07 4.39
C LEU A 71 -20.88 -8.34 3.07
N ALA A 72 -20.56 -7.04 3.12
CA ALA A 72 -20.23 -6.27 1.93
C ALA A 72 -18.98 -6.81 1.22
N MET A 73 -17.95 -7.27 1.96
CA MET A 73 -16.73 -7.87 1.40
C MET A 73 -16.98 -9.24 0.72
N ASN A 74 -18.13 -9.86 0.91
CA ASN A 74 -18.51 -11.07 0.15
C ASN A 74 -18.89 -10.76 -1.30
N HIS A 75 -19.09 -9.51 -1.66
CA HIS A 75 -19.38 -9.14 -3.05
C HIS A 75 -18.16 -9.31 -3.94
N PRO A 76 -18.26 -9.94 -5.12
CA PRO A 76 -17.12 -10.16 -6.04
C PRO A 76 -16.38 -8.86 -6.43
N ALA A 77 -17.10 -7.75 -6.56
CA ALA A 77 -16.53 -6.46 -6.91
C ALA A 77 -15.55 -5.91 -5.86
N PHE A 78 -15.65 -6.30 -4.59
CA PHE A 78 -14.63 -5.97 -3.60
C PHE A 78 -13.25 -6.45 -4.04
N TYR A 79 -13.16 -7.65 -4.59
CA TYR A 79 -11.92 -8.26 -5.05
C TYR A 79 -11.49 -7.76 -6.44
N ALA A 80 -12.45 -7.70 -7.39
CA ALA A 80 -12.16 -7.39 -8.78
C ALA A 80 -12.11 -5.88 -9.10
N VAL A 81 -12.68 -5.03 -8.24
CA VAL A 81 -12.69 -3.57 -8.42
C VAL A 81 -11.93 -2.89 -7.30
N THR A 82 -12.40 -2.98 -6.06
CA THR A 82 -11.82 -2.21 -4.94
C THR A 82 -10.38 -2.62 -4.66
N LEU A 83 -10.13 -3.89 -4.40
CA LEU A 83 -8.76 -4.38 -4.15
C LEU A 83 -7.87 -4.27 -5.38
N LYS A 84 -8.38 -4.58 -6.56
CA LYS A 84 -7.59 -4.42 -7.79
C LYS A 84 -7.13 -2.98 -7.96
N ASN A 85 -8.04 -2.01 -7.87
CA ASN A 85 -7.70 -0.59 -8.05
C ASN A 85 -6.77 -0.07 -6.94
N LEU A 86 -6.91 -0.56 -5.71
CA LEU A 86 -6.01 -0.22 -4.62
C LEU A 86 -4.58 -0.71 -4.89
N VAL A 87 -4.42 -1.91 -5.43
CA VAL A 87 -3.13 -2.61 -5.54
C VAL A 87 -2.43 -2.38 -6.86
N THR A 88 -3.16 -2.26 -7.97
CA THR A 88 -2.55 -2.13 -9.33
C THR A 88 -1.49 -1.02 -9.41
N PRO A 89 -1.64 0.17 -8.79
CA PRO A 89 -0.59 1.19 -8.77
C PRO A 89 0.74 0.73 -8.17
N TRP A 90 0.72 -0.23 -7.25
CA TRP A 90 1.95 -0.73 -6.59
C TRP A 90 2.81 -1.60 -7.52
N THR A 91 2.25 -2.04 -8.65
CA THR A 91 2.86 -3.00 -9.56
C THR A 91 3.62 -2.37 -10.71
N ASN A 92 3.58 -1.04 -10.82
CA ASN A 92 4.17 -0.32 -11.96
C ASN A 92 4.75 1.04 -11.53
N ARG A 93 5.70 1.55 -12.34
CA ARG A 93 6.44 2.79 -12.02
C ARG A 93 5.60 4.05 -12.17
N ASP A 94 4.60 4.01 -13.05
CA ASP A 94 3.70 5.14 -13.30
C ASP A 94 2.59 5.24 -12.24
N GLN A 95 2.52 4.25 -11.35
CA GLN A 95 1.49 4.13 -10.31
C GLN A 95 0.06 4.26 -10.87
N THR A 96 -0.15 3.81 -12.10
CA THR A 96 -1.45 3.84 -12.76
C THR A 96 -2.33 2.65 -12.38
N VAL A 97 -3.64 2.88 -12.30
CA VAL A 97 -4.66 1.84 -12.10
C VAL A 97 -4.99 1.06 -13.39
N PHE A 98 -4.49 1.53 -14.55
CA PHE A 98 -4.83 0.97 -15.85
C PHE A 98 -3.92 -0.20 -16.28
N ALA A 99 -2.98 -0.62 -15.45
CA ALA A 99 -2.23 -1.82 -15.73
C ALA A 99 -3.13 -3.07 -15.61
N PRO A 100 -2.91 -4.11 -16.44
CA PRO A 100 -3.70 -5.33 -16.37
C PRO A 100 -3.46 -6.08 -15.06
N LEU A 101 -4.41 -6.95 -14.70
CA LEU A 101 -4.23 -7.89 -13.59
C LEU A 101 -2.92 -8.67 -13.81
N ASN A 102 -2.18 -8.84 -12.74
CA ASN A 102 -0.89 -9.53 -12.75
C ASN A 102 -0.70 -10.36 -11.47
N ASP A 103 0.39 -11.09 -11.40
CA ASP A 103 0.72 -11.99 -10.27
C ASP A 103 0.83 -11.27 -8.94
N TYR A 104 1.35 -10.04 -8.92
CA TYR A 104 1.41 -9.20 -7.72
C TYR A 104 -0.01 -8.87 -7.22
N THR A 105 -0.84 -8.27 -8.08
CA THR A 105 -2.20 -7.87 -7.72
C THR A 105 -3.04 -9.09 -7.30
N ALA A 106 -2.98 -10.18 -8.07
CA ALA A 106 -3.70 -11.41 -7.73
C ALA A 106 -3.25 -12.01 -6.39
N THR A 107 -1.96 -11.91 -6.07
CA THR A 107 -1.42 -12.37 -4.79
C THR A 107 -1.96 -11.54 -3.63
N VAL A 108 -1.97 -10.21 -3.73
CA VAL A 108 -2.55 -9.36 -2.68
C VAL A 108 -4.05 -9.63 -2.50
N VAL A 109 -4.79 -9.73 -3.60
CA VAL A 109 -6.24 -10.05 -3.57
C VAL A 109 -6.48 -11.39 -2.87
N GLY A 110 -5.70 -12.41 -3.21
CA GLY A 110 -5.79 -13.74 -2.58
C GLY A 110 -5.43 -13.72 -1.10
N MET A 111 -4.36 -13.01 -0.71
CA MET A 111 -3.98 -12.86 0.71
C MET A 111 -5.09 -12.20 1.53
N VAL A 112 -5.72 -11.16 1.01
CA VAL A 112 -6.87 -10.51 1.68
C VAL A 112 -8.05 -11.45 1.76
N ARG A 113 -8.37 -12.19 0.69
CA ARG A 113 -9.47 -13.15 0.67
C ARG A 113 -9.32 -14.21 1.77
N ASP A 114 -8.11 -14.75 1.90
CA ASP A 114 -7.82 -15.89 2.77
C ASP A 114 -7.35 -15.46 4.18
N ASP A 115 -7.42 -14.17 4.50
CA ASP A 115 -6.94 -13.61 5.78
C ASP A 115 -5.49 -14.01 6.12
N VAL A 116 -4.62 -14.09 5.11
CA VAL A 116 -3.19 -14.32 5.33
C VAL A 116 -2.61 -13.10 6.05
N PRO A 117 -1.75 -13.29 7.07
CA PRO A 117 -1.08 -12.19 7.75
C PRO A 117 -0.40 -11.25 6.76
N PHE A 118 -0.84 -10.00 6.70
CA PHE A 118 -0.41 -9.09 5.63
C PHE A 118 1.05 -8.62 5.79
N ASN A 119 1.65 -8.77 6.97
CA ASN A 119 3.09 -8.55 7.16
C ASN A 119 3.96 -9.59 6.42
N GLU A 120 3.38 -10.71 5.96
CA GLU A 120 4.06 -11.66 5.06
C GLU A 120 4.12 -11.17 3.60
N LEU A 121 3.46 -10.07 3.26
CA LEU A 121 3.37 -9.54 1.90
C LEU A 121 4.74 -9.35 1.24
N LEU A 122 5.75 -8.96 2.02
CA LEU A 122 7.10 -8.66 1.54
C LEU A 122 8.11 -9.79 1.78
N SER A 123 7.70 -10.90 2.40
CA SER A 123 8.63 -11.98 2.78
C SER A 123 8.12 -13.39 2.49
N GLY A 124 6.81 -13.57 2.28
CA GLY A 124 6.21 -14.89 2.10
C GLY A 124 6.59 -15.55 0.77
N ASP A 125 6.73 -16.89 0.79
CA ASP A 125 6.74 -17.68 -0.44
C ASP A 125 5.28 -17.93 -0.87
N ILE A 126 4.63 -16.91 -1.36
CA ILE A 126 3.19 -16.89 -1.64
C ILE A 126 2.96 -16.42 -3.09
N LEU A 127 2.07 -17.12 -3.77
CA LEU A 127 1.54 -16.76 -5.07
C LEU A 127 0.07 -17.16 -5.14
N TYR A 128 -0.74 -16.39 -5.84
CA TYR A 128 -2.12 -16.76 -6.17
C TYR A 128 -2.30 -16.83 -7.68
N VAL A 129 -2.89 -17.92 -8.12
CA VAL A 129 -3.10 -18.25 -9.53
C VAL A 129 -4.55 -18.63 -9.78
N GLY A 130 -5.02 -18.60 -11.01
CA GLY A 130 -6.35 -19.07 -11.35
C GLY A 130 -6.50 -20.58 -11.12
N ASN A 131 -7.68 -21.02 -10.68
CA ASN A 131 -8.00 -22.42 -10.45
C ASN A 131 -7.78 -23.27 -11.70
N ALA A 132 -7.28 -24.48 -11.54
CA ALA A 132 -6.97 -25.40 -12.64
C ALA A 132 -8.18 -25.69 -13.58
N GLY A 133 -9.40 -25.72 -13.04
CA GLY A 133 -10.63 -25.97 -13.82
C GLY A 133 -11.08 -24.84 -14.73
N LEU A 134 -10.43 -23.66 -14.71
CA LEU A 134 -10.82 -22.51 -15.49
C LEU A 134 -10.36 -22.53 -16.95
N GLY A 135 -9.56 -23.52 -17.37
CA GLY A 135 -9.01 -23.60 -18.71
C GLY A 135 -8.18 -22.39 -19.13
N LEU A 136 -7.44 -21.82 -18.18
CA LEU A 136 -6.52 -20.70 -18.42
C LEU A 136 -5.19 -21.18 -19.02
N PRO A 137 -4.47 -20.31 -19.74
CA PRO A 137 -3.08 -20.55 -20.06
C PRO A 137 -2.28 -20.88 -18.79
N GLY A 138 -1.24 -21.73 -18.90
CA GLY A 138 -0.35 -22.03 -17.77
C GLY A 138 0.27 -20.75 -17.18
N VAL A 139 0.45 -20.74 -15.87
CA VAL A 139 1.18 -19.65 -15.19
C VAL A 139 2.64 -19.68 -15.63
N SER A 140 3.21 -18.52 -15.93
CA SER A 140 4.58 -18.40 -16.43
C SER A 140 5.34 -17.30 -15.67
N ALA A 141 6.59 -17.57 -15.36
CA ALA A 141 7.51 -16.56 -14.85
C ALA A 141 7.84 -15.47 -15.90
N ALA A 142 7.61 -15.77 -17.19
CA ALA A 142 7.97 -14.92 -18.31
C ALA A 142 6.77 -14.25 -19.03
N SER A 143 5.53 -14.52 -18.61
CA SER A 143 4.34 -14.01 -19.29
C SER A 143 3.23 -13.67 -18.31
N ASN A 144 2.50 -12.59 -18.59
CA ASN A 144 1.31 -12.18 -17.82
C ASN A 144 0.00 -12.80 -18.34
N THR A 145 0.04 -13.54 -19.43
CA THR A 145 -1.16 -13.99 -20.18
C THR A 145 -2.16 -14.73 -19.29
N HIS A 146 -1.69 -15.50 -18.29
CA HIS A 146 -2.56 -16.18 -17.32
C HIS A 146 -3.50 -15.19 -16.60
N TYR A 147 -2.93 -14.12 -16.08
CA TYR A 147 -3.67 -13.11 -15.28
C TYR A 147 -4.51 -12.19 -16.18
N GLU A 148 -4.02 -11.86 -17.36
CA GLU A 148 -4.81 -11.11 -18.36
C GLU A 148 -6.06 -11.89 -18.79
N GLN A 149 -5.96 -13.21 -18.90
CA GLN A 149 -7.11 -14.07 -19.19
C GLN A 149 -8.09 -14.18 -18.01
N LEU A 150 -7.59 -14.20 -16.75
CA LEU A 150 -8.46 -14.08 -15.58
C LEU A 150 -9.31 -12.82 -15.66
N GLU A 151 -8.70 -11.69 -15.98
CA GLU A 151 -9.38 -10.39 -16.08
C GLU A 151 -10.32 -10.32 -17.27
N THR A 152 -9.83 -10.65 -18.48
CA THR A 152 -10.59 -10.53 -19.72
C THR A 152 -11.85 -11.42 -19.73
N ARG A 153 -11.78 -12.58 -19.07
CA ARG A 153 -12.93 -13.48 -18.93
C ARG A 153 -13.85 -13.10 -17.77
N GLY A 154 -13.56 -12.05 -17.02
CA GLY A 154 -14.38 -11.62 -15.89
C GLY A 154 -14.47 -12.66 -14.77
N ILE A 155 -13.42 -13.47 -14.55
CA ILE A 155 -13.43 -14.50 -13.53
C ILE A 155 -13.53 -13.85 -12.15
N ASP A 156 -14.47 -14.33 -11.34
CA ASP A 156 -14.62 -13.89 -9.95
C ASP A 156 -13.36 -14.25 -9.15
N LEU A 157 -12.56 -13.25 -8.78
CA LEU A 157 -11.30 -13.43 -8.04
C LEU A 157 -11.52 -13.97 -6.63
N ARG A 158 -12.74 -13.84 -6.07
CA ARG A 158 -13.09 -14.42 -4.77
C ARG A 158 -13.08 -15.95 -4.82
N THR A 159 -13.56 -16.54 -5.89
CA THR A 159 -13.73 -18.00 -6.03
C THR A 159 -12.73 -18.60 -7.02
N GLY A 160 -12.19 -17.80 -7.93
CA GLY A 160 -11.36 -18.25 -9.04
C GLY A 160 -9.87 -18.34 -8.75
N LEU A 161 -9.39 -17.87 -7.58
CA LEU A 161 -7.97 -17.91 -7.22
C LEU A 161 -7.65 -19.11 -6.32
N THR A 162 -6.46 -19.69 -6.51
CA THR A 162 -5.87 -20.74 -5.66
C THR A 162 -4.51 -20.28 -5.15
N ARG A 163 -4.25 -20.50 -3.86
CA ARG A 163 -2.94 -20.24 -3.23
C ARG A 163 -1.92 -21.30 -3.68
N THR A 164 -0.73 -20.84 -4.01
CA THR A 164 0.45 -21.64 -4.32
C THR A 164 1.71 -20.92 -3.83
N THR A 165 2.90 -21.35 -4.26
CA THR A 165 4.17 -20.72 -3.91
C THR A 165 4.90 -20.21 -5.16
N GLN A 166 5.66 -19.13 -5.02
CA GLN A 166 6.54 -18.65 -6.09
C GLN A 166 7.63 -19.68 -6.40
N SER A 167 8.18 -20.31 -5.36
CA SER A 167 9.19 -21.35 -5.53
C SER A 167 8.68 -22.53 -6.36
N GLY A 168 7.44 -22.96 -6.14
CA GLY A 168 6.84 -24.06 -6.89
C GLY A 168 6.50 -23.72 -8.34
N VAL A 169 6.12 -22.46 -8.61
CA VAL A 169 5.68 -22.03 -9.95
C VAL A 169 6.82 -21.43 -10.77
N TYR A 170 7.63 -20.55 -10.17
CA TYR A 170 8.68 -19.82 -10.87
C TYR A 170 10.06 -20.44 -10.75
N GLY A 171 10.23 -21.43 -9.86
CA GLY A 171 11.50 -22.11 -9.61
C GLY A 171 12.50 -21.24 -8.83
N THR A 172 12.07 -20.10 -8.26
CA THR A 172 12.89 -19.30 -7.36
C THR A 172 13.07 -20.06 -6.05
N PRO A 173 14.30 -20.23 -5.52
CA PRO A 173 14.50 -20.95 -4.25
C PRO A 173 13.65 -20.34 -3.13
N PRO A 174 13.04 -21.14 -2.22
CA PRO A 174 12.17 -20.61 -1.15
C PRO A 174 12.85 -19.57 -0.25
N ALA A 175 14.17 -19.66 -0.08
CA ALA A 175 14.94 -18.66 0.67
C ALA A 175 15.10 -17.33 -0.09
N ALA A 176 14.92 -17.35 -1.41
CA ALA A 176 15.06 -16.17 -2.27
C ALA A 176 13.70 -15.57 -2.66
N THR A 177 12.57 -16.18 -2.29
CA THR A 177 11.26 -15.57 -2.47
C THR A 177 11.02 -14.50 -1.39
N ALA A 178 10.49 -13.36 -1.78
CA ALA A 178 10.26 -12.22 -0.91
C ALA A 178 8.90 -11.57 -1.20
N GLY A 179 7.84 -12.38 -1.07
CA GLY A 179 6.48 -11.93 -1.29
C GLY A 179 6.31 -11.24 -2.64
N VAL A 180 5.56 -10.17 -2.66
CA VAL A 180 5.29 -9.43 -3.91
C VAL A 180 6.51 -8.75 -4.53
N MET A 181 7.58 -8.53 -3.75
CA MET A 181 8.84 -7.97 -4.29
C MET A 181 9.49 -8.87 -5.35
N THR A 182 9.32 -10.19 -5.23
CA THR A 182 9.86 -11.16 -6.18
C THR A 182 8.81 -11.72 -7.15
N SER A 183 7.64 -11.09 -7.23
CA SER A 183 6.66 -11.37 -8.29
C SER A 183 7.22 -10.96 -9.65
N ARG A 184 6.69 -11.56 -10.73
CA ARG A 184 7.09 -11.21 -12.10
C ARG A 184 6.84 -9.72 -12.40
N ALA A 185 5.66 -9.21 -12.01
CA ALA A 185 5.30 -7.81 -12.27
C ALA A 185 6.23 -6.84 -11.55
N ALA A 186 6.51 -7.05 -10.25
CA ALA A 186 7.45 -6.22 -9.51
C ALA A 186 8.88 -6.32 -10.06
N ALA A 187 9.30 -7.51 -10.47
CA ALA A 187 10.62 -7.71 -11.05
C ALA A 187 10.79 -6.92 -12.35
N GLN A 188 9.81 -6.99 -13.25
CA GLN A 188 9.79 -6.25 -14.50
C GLN A 188 9.81 -4.74 -14.29
N ALA A 189 9.11 -4.26 -13.26
CA ALA A 189 9.02 -2.83 -13.00
C ALA A 189 10.25 -2.29 -12.25
N PHE A 190 10.86 -3.07 -11.36
CA PHE A 190 11.76 -2.52 -10.33
C PHE A 190 13.15 -3.18 -10.25
N PHE A 191 13.35 -4.44 -10.71
CA PHE A 191 14.67 -5.08 -10.77
C PHE A 191 15.41 -4.79 -12.08
N ILE A 192 15.35 -3.56 -12.52
CA ILE A 192 15.91 -3.07 -13.77
C ILE A 192 17.37 -2.58 -13.56
N ALA A 193 17.78 -1.54 -14.22
CA ALA A 193 19.16 -1.02 -14.19
C ALA A 193 19.69 -0.67 -12.78
N GLY A 194 20.99 -0.52 -12.66
CA GLY A 194 21.68 -0.09 -11.45
C GLY A 194 21.69 -1.14 -10.33
N THR A 195 21.69 -0.69 -9.08
CA THR A 195 21.75 -1.55 -7.88
C THR A 195 20.38 -1.85 -7.27
N ASN A 196 19.38 -2.02 -8.09
CA ASN A 196 18.01 -2.33 -7.66
C ASN A 196 17.40 -1.29 -6.67
N ARG A 197 17.88 -0.05 -6.69
CA ARG A 197 17.35 1.05 -5.86
C ARG A 197 15.90 1.35 -6.16
N ALA A 198 15.44 1.10 -7.40
CA ALA A 198 14.04 1.23 -7.76
C ALA A 198 13.17 0.25 -6.94
N MET A 199 13.57 -1.03 -6.79
CA MET A 199 12.85 -1.98 -5.93
C MET A 199 12.78 -1.46 -4.50
N PHE A 200 13.87 -0.97 -3.95
CA PHE A 200 13.89 -0.40 -2.60
C PHE A 200 12.95 0.81 -2.48
N ARG A 201 13.07 1.80 -3.38
CA ARG A 201 12.25 3.01 -3.36
C ARG A 201 10.77 2.71 -3.46
N PHE A 202 10.37 1.87 -4.43
CA PHE A 202 8.97 1.53 -4.63
C PHE A 202 8.41 0.65 -3.49
N THR A 203 9.24 -0.17 -2.84
CA THR A 203 8.85 -0.87 -1.61
C THR A 203 8.56 0.13 -0.49
N MET A 204 9.43 1.12 -0.28
CA MET A 204 9.19 2.19 0.69
C MET A 204 7.92 2.99 0.38
N LEU A 205 7.78 3.44 -0.86
CA LEU A 205 6.64 4.24 -1.30
C LEU A 205 5.32 3.49 -1.17
N ASN A 206 5.29 2.23 -1.62
CA ASN A 206 4.06 1.43 -1.66
C ASN A 206 3.71 0.78 -0.33
N HIS A 207 4.68 0.50 0.54
CA HIS A 207 4.43 -0.29 1.74
C HIS A 207 4.77 0.39 3.05
N MET A 208 5.57 1.46 3.01
CA MET A 208 5.87 2.29 4.17
C MET A 208 5.24 3.69 4.06
N CYS A 209 4.62 4.02 2.92
CA CYS A 209 4.08 5.35 2.59
C CYS A 209 5.12 6.47 2.80
N ARG A 210 6.37 6.20 2.41
CA ARG A 210 7.48 7.13 2.47
C ARG A 210 8.28 7.12 1.18
N ASP A 211 8.50 8.26 0.57
CA ASP A 211 9.52 8.39 -0.48
C ASP A 211 10.87 8.67 0.15
N LEU A 212 11.94 8.44 -0.61
CA LEU A 212 13.33 8.59 -0.12
C LEU A 212 13.63 10.01 0.36
N GLU A 213 12.98 11.02 -0.22
CA GLU A 213 13.14 12.41 0.19
C GLU A 213 12.66 12.69 1.61
N GLU A 214 11.69 11.90 2.12
CA GLU A 214 11.14 12.05 3.47
C GLU A 214 12.01 11.37 4.55
N VAL A 215 12.91 10.47 4.14
CA VAL A 215 13.73 9.65 5.04
C VAL A 215 15.24 9.96 4.92
N GLN A 216 15.58 11.13 4.40
CA GLN A 216 16.96 11.57 4.30
C GLN A 216 17.62 11.65 5.69
N ASP A 217 18.81 11.06 5.84
CA ASP A 217 19.59 11.12 7.07
C ASP A 217 21.08 11.19 6.75
N THR A 218 21.65 12.39 6.80
CA THR A 218 23.07 12.63 6.54
C THR A 218 23.99 12.23 7.71
N SER A 219 23.40 11.83 8.86
CA SER A 219 24.17 11.38 10.02
C SER A 219 24.58 9.90 9.95
N ARG A 220 24.13 9.19 8.91
CA ARG A 220 24.52 7.79 8.68
C ARG A 220 25.80 7.70 7.85
N ALA A 221 26.63 6.68 8.12
CA ALA A 221 27.87 6.49 7.41
C ALA A 221 27.63 6.17 5.92
N PRO A 222 28.31 6.88 4.98
CA PRO A 222 28.14 6.67 3.54
C PRO A 222 29.14 5.64 2.96
N ASP A 223 29.62 4.70 3.77
CA ASP A 223 30.69 3.75 3.44
C ASP A 223 30.27 2.62 2.49
N ARG A 224 28.97 2.40 2.28
CA ARG A 224 28.44 1.40 1.33
C ARG A 224 27.89 2.01 0.04
N ILE A 225 28.34 3.21 -0.30
CA ILE A 225 27.93 3.91 -1.52
C ILE A 225 29.01 3.77 -2.59
N ARG A 226 28.62 3.28 -3.77
CA ARG A 226 29.53 3.09 -4.89
C ARG A 226 30.06 4.43 -5.42
N GLN A 227 31.26 4.40 -6.01
CA GLN A 227 31.92 5.59 -6.55
C GLN A 227 31.17 6.23 -7.73
N ASP A 228 30.49 5.44 -8.55
CA ASP A 228 29.65 5.96 -9.63
C ASP A 228 28.52 6.88 -9.12
N VAL A 229 28.00 6.62 -7.91
CA VAL A 229 27.04 7.49 -7.24
C VAL A 229 27.70 8.66 -6.55
N SER A 230 28.73 8.40 -5.73
CA SER A 230 29.40 9.45 -4.94
C SER A 230 30.12 10.49 -5.80
N ARG A 231 30.38 10.16 -7.07
CA ARG A 231 31.06 11.06 -8.04
C ARG A 231 30.15 11.50 -9.20
N SER A 232 28.93 10.96 -9.27
CA SER A 232 27.92 11.40 -10.23
C SER A 232 27.06 12.52 -9.62
N PRO A 233 26.52 13.46 -10.42
CA PRO A 233 26.82 13.69 -11.84
C PRO A 233 28.12 14.47 -12.03
N GLY A 234 28.85 14.15 -13.11
CA GLY A 234 30.01 14.90 -13.52
C GLY A 234 31.26 14.80 -12.62
N GLY A 235 31.29 13.83 -11.69
CA GLY A 235 32.46 13.62 -10.82
C GLY A 235 32.59 14.62 -9.65
N ASP A 236 31.56 15.45 -9.40
CA ASP A 236 31.62 16.45 -8.33
C ASP A 236 31.04 15.90 -7.01
N ALA A 237 31.92 15.58 -6.07
CA ALA A 237 31.55 15.08 -4.74
C ALA A 237 30.67 16.08 -3.94
N ARG A 238 30.69 17.37 -4.25
CA ARG A 238 29.85 18.38 -3.57
C ARG A 238 28.37 18.17 -3.91
N LEU A 239 28.06 17.78 -5.15
CA LEU A 239 26.68 17.45 -5.53
C LEU A 239 26.17 16.24 -4.76
N PHE A 240 26.99 15.21 -4.61
CA PHE A 240 26.68 14.04 -3.81
C PHE A 240 26.44 14.40 -2.32
N LEU A 241 27.35 15.14 -1.72
CA LEU A 241 27.29 15.53 -0.30
C LEU A 241 26.07 16.43 0.00
N ASN A 242 25.66 17.28 -0.94
CA ASN A 242 24.58 18.23 -0.74
C ASN A 242 23.19 17.67 -1.09
N GLY A 243 23.10 16.71 -2.03
CA GLY A 243 21.81 16.28 -2.55
C GLY A 243 21.52 14.77 -2.50
N CYS A 244 22.53 13.93 -2.37
CA CYS A 244 22.35 12.48 -2.55
C CYS A 244 22.64 11.66 -1.28
N VAL A 245 23.61 12.09 -0.47
CA VAL A 245 24.11 11.32 0.67
C VAL A 245 23.01 10.96 1.68
N GLY A 246 22.06 11.86 1.91
CA GLY A 246 20.99 11.66 2.89
C GLY A 246 20.11 10.44 2.59
N CYS A 247 19.79 10.21 1.31
CA CYS A 247 19.06 9.02 0.90
C CYS A 247 19.94 7.77 0.84
N HIS A 248 21.11 7.90 0.20
CA HIS A 248 21.99 6.76 -0.09
C HIS A 248 22.61 6.13 1.14
N SER A 249 22.93 6.91 2.18
CA SER A 249 23.54 6.40 3.42
C SER A 249 22.67 5.38 4.18
N GLY A 250 21.38 5.46 4.03
CA GLY A 250 20.44 4.48 4.60
C GLY A 250 19.95 3.46 3.59
N MET A 251 19.60 3.90 2.37
CA MET A 251 19.07 3.05 1.32
C MET A 251 20.07 2.00 0.84
N ASP A 252 21.28 2.39 0.47
CA ASP A 252 22.24 1.50 -0.20
C ASP A 252 22.64 0.30 0.68
N PRO A 253 22.89 0.45 2.01
CA PRO A 253 23.13 -0.69 2.89
C PRO A 253 21.95 -1.69 2.94
N MET A 254 20.70 -1.23 2.87
CA MET A 254 19.53 -2.10 2.86
C MET A 254 19.26 -2.67 1.46
N ALA A 255 19.41 -1.88 0.39
CA ALA A 255 19.19 -2.31 -0.98
C ALA A 255 20.21 -3.38 -1.44
N GLN A 256 21.31 -3.58 -0.70
CA GLN A 256 22.24 -4.68 -0.92
C GLN A 256 21.55 -6.05 -0.82
N ALA A 257 20.43 -6.17 -0.07
CA ALA A 257 19.58 -7.36 -0.03
C ALA A 257 19.14 -7.86 -1.42
N PHE A 258 19.16 -7.00 -2.42
CA PHE A 258 18.76 -7.32 -3.79
C PHE A 258 19.94 -7.64 -4.72
N ALA A 259 21.15 -7.82 -4.19
CA ALA A 259 22.39 -7.96 -4.99
C ALA A 259 22.38 -9.16 -5.94
N TYR A 260 21.62 -10.21 -5.63
CA TYR A 260 21.53 -11.43 -6.45
C TYR A 260 20.35 -11.44 -7.43
N TYR A 261 19.57 -10.35 -7.52
CA TYR A 261 18.38 -10.27 -8.38
C TYR A 261 18.58 -9.34 -9.56
N THR A 262 18.03 -9.73 -10.71
CA THR A 262 17.85 -8.87 -11.87
C THR A 262 16.62 -9.30 -12.65
N TYR A 263 16.00 -8.38 -13.39
CA TYR A 263 15.06 -8.75 -14.43
C TYR A 263 15.85 -8.93 -15.73
N ASP A 264 15.67 -10.07 -16.38
CA ASP A 264 16.26 -10.37 -17.68
C ASP A 264 15.21 -10.08 -18.77
N ASP A 265 15.40 -8.99 -19.50
CA ASP A 265 14.47 -8.55 -20.55
C ASP A 265 14.38 -9.56 -21.69
N ALA A 266 15.46 -10.28 -22.02
CA ALA A 266 15.48 -11.27 -23.08
C ALA A 266 14.66 -12.53 -22.70
N GLN A 267 14.68 -12.91 -21.43
CA GLN A 267 13.90 -14.02 -20.92
C GLN A 267 12.53 -13.59 -20.37
N GLY A 268 12.28 -12.29 -20.20
CA GLY A 268 11.05 -11.73 -19.65
C GLY A 268 10.76 -12.07 -18.19
N ARG A 269 11.78 -12.41 -17.39
CA ARG A 269 11.60 -12.94 -16.02
C ARG A 269 12.62 -12.46 -15.02
N LEU A 270 12.28 -12.62 -13.74
CA LEU A 270 13.21 -12.49 -12.64
C LEU A 270 14.28 -13.58 -12.71
N VAL A 271 15.55 -13.19 -12.59
CA VAL A 271 16.71 -14.06 -12.43
C VAL A 271 17.31 -13.86 -11.05
N TYR A 272 17.60 -14.96 -10.36
CA TYR A 272 18.28 -15.01 -9.08
C TYR A 272 19.55 -15.84 -9.21
N THR A 273 20.69 -15.28 -8.84
CA THR A 273 22.02 -15.89 -9.05
C THR A 273 22.64 -16.49 -7.79
N GLY A 274 21.90 -16.71 -6.74
CA GLY A 274 22.32 -17.34 -5.47
C GLY A 274 23.82 -17.36 -5.18
N GLY A 275 24.32 -16.47 -4.34
CA GLY A 275 25.74 -16.40 -4.00
C GLY A 275 26.62 -15.60 -4.97
N SER A 276 26.08 -15.07 -6.08
CA SER A 276 26.81 -14.22 -7.02
C SER A 276 26.12 -12.89 -7.22
N VAL A 277 26.84 -11.81 -6.92
CA VAL A 277 26.37 -10.44 -7.15
C VAL A 277 26.18 -10.19 -8.64
N GLN A 278 25.04 -9.61 -9.01
CA GLN A 278 24.71 -9.31 -10.40
C GLN A 278 25.73 -8.33 -11.02
N PRO A 279 26.15 -8.51 -12.28
CA PRO A 279 27.16 -7.66 -12.93
C PRO A 279 26.81 -6.17 -12.90
N LYS A 280 25.54 -5.81 -12.91
CA LYS A 280 25.08 -4.41 -12.84
C LYS A 280 25.44 -3.70 -11.53
N TYR A 281 25.91 -4.42 -10.50
CA TYR A 281 26.38 -3.85 -9.25
C TYR A 281 27.85 -3.39 -9.32
N PHE A 282 28.57 -3.78 -10.36
CA PHE A 282 29.97 -3.38 -10.52
C PHE A 282 30.05 -2.09 -11.36
N ASN A 283 30.82 -1.14 -10.86
CA ASN A 283 31.11 0.10 -11.57
C ASN A 283 32.40 -0.02 -12.37
N ASN A 284 32.56 0.86 -13.35
CA ASN A 284 33.81 0.99 -14.09
C ASN A 284 34.84 1.75 -13.24
N GLU A 285 35.85 1.04 -12.70
CA GLU A 285 36.89 1.61 -11.83
C GLU A 285 37.80 2.56 -12.56
N GLU A 286 38.04 2.42 -13.87
CA GLU A 286 38.83 3.36 -14.66
C GLU A 286 38.14 4.72 -14.72
N THR A 287 36.81 4.75 -14.78
CA THR A 287 36.04 5.99 -14.82
C THR A 287 35.81 6.57 -13.44
N PHE A 288 35.45 5.74 -12.46
CA PHE A 288 34.98 6.20 -11.14
C PHE A 288 36.01 6.01 -10.01
N GLY A 289 37.16 5.33 -10.28
CA GLY A 289 38.17 4.98 -9.32
C GLY A 289 37.73 3.90 -8.31
N PRO A 290 38.63 3.48 -7.42
CA PRO A 290 38.32 2.49 -6.41
C PRO A 290 37.29 3.02 -5.38
N GLY A 291 36.42 2.16 -4.91
CA GLY A 291 35.39 2.49 -3.92
C GLY A 291 34.68 1.26 -3.42
N PHE A 292 33.52 1.47 -2.77
CA PHE A 292 32.73 0.35 -2.27
C PHE A 292 32.26 -0.55 -3.42
N ARG A 293 32.51 -1.84 -3.26
CA ARG A 293 31.98 -2.91 -4.12
C ARG A 293 31.04 -3.75 -3.29
N THR A 294 29.84 -4.01 -3.80
CA THR A 294 28.87 -4.92 -3.17
C THR A 294 29.45 -6.36 -3.16
N PRO A 295 29.76 -6.93 -1.98
CA PRO A 295 30.40 -8.25 -1.91
C PRO A 295 29.40 -9.41 -1.98
N ASP A 296 28.18 -9.19 -1.48
CA ASP A 296 27.13 -10.18 -1.28
C ASP A 296 25.76 -9.51 -1.14
N ASP A 297 24.75 -10.23 -0.63
CA ASP A 297 23.40 -9.74 -0.35
C ASP A 297 23.14 -9.42 1.14
N GLN A 298 24.19 -9.29 1.94
CA GLN A 298 24.05 -8.92 3.35
C GLN A 298 23.69 -7.43 3.47
N TRP A 299 22.60 -7.17 4.17
CA TRP A 299 22.07 -5.83 4.36
C TRP A 299 22.06 -5.40 5.83
N GLU A 300 22.02 -4.08 6.07
CA GLU A 300 21.97 -3.46 7.39
C GLU A 300 21.01 -2.28 7.37
N ASN A 301 20.07 -2.24 8.34
CA ASN A 301 19.16 -1.13 8.54
C ASN A 301 19.75 -0.08 9.49
N ARG A 302 20.42 0.92 8.92
CA ARG A 302 20.99 2.03 9.67
C ARG A 302 19.94 3.03 10.16
N TRP A 303 18.70 2.94 9.65
CA TRP A 303 17.58 3.76 10.08
C TRP A 303 16.96 3.32 11.39
N ARG A 304 17.40 2.25 12.00
CA ARG A 304 17.04 1.91 13.39
C ARG A 304 17.55 2.94 14.41
N ARG A 305 18.40 3.85 13.97
CA ARG A 305 18.95 4.97 14.76
C ARG A 305 18.71 6.29 14.04
N GLY A 306 18.73 7.39 14.80
CA GLY A 306 18.48 8.72 14.27
C GLY A 306 17.00 8.98 14.00
N GLN A 307 16.71 9.93 13.11
CA GLN A 307 15.34 10.38 12.86
C GLN A 307 14.42 9.28 12.30
N ASN A 308 14.96 8.34 11.51
CA ASN A 308 14.18 7.27 10.90
C ASN A 308 13.88 6.09 11.85
N ALA A 309 14.35 6.14 13.11
CA ALA A 309 13.89 5.23 14.16
C ALA A 309 12.37 5.37 14.40
N LEU A 310 11.80 6.55 14.10
CA LEU A 310 10.36 6.82 14.14
C LEU A 310 9.52 5.99 13.16
N LEU A 311 10.14 5.28 12.22
CA LEU A 311 9.44 4.29 11.39
C LEU A 311 9.00 3.06 12.20
N GLY A 312 9.47 2.92 13.45
CA GLY A 312 9.00 1.90 14.40
C GLY A 312 9.44 0.50 13.99
N TRP A 313 10.74 0.28 13.89
CA TRP A 313 11.34 -1.01 13.56
C TRP A 313 11.13 -2.02 14.70
N ASP A 314 10.74 -3.24 14.37
CA ASP A 314 10.51 -4.30 15.37
C ASP A 314 11.81 -4.62 16.13
N PRO A 315 11.85 -4.41 17.45
CA PRO A 315 13.04 -4.68 18.24
C PRO A 315 13.41 -6.18 18.35
N ALA A 316 12.48 -7.07 18.03
CA ALA A 316 12.72 -8.52 18.00
C ALA A 316 13.55 -8.95 16.77
N LEU A 317 13.61 -8.10 15.73
CA LEU A 317 14.41 -8.37 14.55
C LEU A 317 15.81 -7.74 14.66
N PRO A 318 16.85 -8.36 14.06
CA PRO A 318 18.23 -7.92 14.25
C PRO A 318 18.56 -6.59 13.53
N GLY A 319 17.72 -6.11 12.62
CA GLY A 319 18.02 -4.93 11.78
C GLY A 319 19.10 -5.17 10.74
N SER A 320 19.43 -6.41 10.47
CA SER A 320 20.37 -6.86 9.45
C SER A 320 20.02 -8.27 9.01
N GLY A 321 20.53 -8.70 7.87
CA GLY A 321 20.26 -10.04 7.36
C GLY A 321 20.87 -10.25 5.99
N SER A 322 20.39 -11.29 5.31
CA SER A 322 20.82 -11.69 3.97
C SER A 322 19.59 -11.85 3.08
N GLY A 323 19.64 -11.27 1.90
CA GLY A 323 18.63 -11.40 0.87
C GLY A 323 17.31 -10.63 1.11
N ALA A 324 16.50 -10.60 0.06
CA ALA A 324 15.27 -9.84 0.00
C ALA A 324 14.21 -10.30 1.02
N LYS A 325 14.15 -11.62 1.32
CA LYS A 325 13.18 -12.18 2.28
C LYS A 325 13.32 -11.57 3.67
N SER A 326 14.55 -11.53 4.22
CA SER A 326 14.80 -10.99 5.55
C SER A 326 14.60 -9.48 5.60
N LEU A 327 14.93 -8.75 4.52
CA LEU A 327 14.60 -7.33 4.40
C LEU A 327 13.07 -7.12 4.35
N GLY A 328 12.35 -7.97 3.65
CA GLY A 328 10.88 -7.94 3.64
C GLY A 328 10.26 -8.16 5.01
N GLN A 329 10.85 -9.00 5.86
CA GLN A 329 10.43 -9.17 7.25
C GLN A 329 10.69 -7.90 8.08
N GLU A 330 11.85 -7.28 7.90
CA GLU A 330 12.18 -6.00 8.56
C GLU A 330 11.15 -4.91 8.26
N PHE A 331 10.75 -4.78 7.00
CA PHE A 331 9.74 -3.80 6.59
C PHE A 331 8.34 -4.19 7.06
N GLY A 332 7.92 -5.44 6.82
CA GLY A 332 6.56 -5.90 7.10
C GLY A 332 6.16 -5.86 8.57
N ASN A 333 7.13 -5.88 9.49
CA ASN A 333 6.89 -5.81 10.92
C ASN A 333 7.12 -4.41 11.53
N SER A 334 7.38 -3.39 10.70
CA SER A 334 7.52 -2.01 11.18
C SER A 334 6.16 -1.34 11.44
N ASP A 335 6.16 -0.35 12.33
CA ASP A 335 4.97 0.49 12.54
C ASP A 335 4.59 1.27 11.29
N ALA A 336 5.57 1.72 10.52
CA ALA A 336 5.35 2.43 9.27
C ALA A 336 4.60 1.57 8.25
N PHE A 337 4.91 0.26 8.15
CA PHE A 337 4.16 -0.66 7.31
C PHE A 337 2.69 -0.73 7.75
N ALA A 338 2.43 -1.01 9.03
CA ALA A 338 1.08 -1.13 9.53
C ALA A 338 0.26 0.15 9.33
N ASN A 339 0.83 1.31 9.66
CA ASN A 339 0.18 2.61 9.47
C ASN A 339 -0.11 2.88 7.98
N CYS A 340 0.84 2.59 7.10
CA CYS A 340 0.69 2.79 5.65
C CYS A 340 -0.45 1.95 5.08
N GLN A 341 -0.52 0.66 5.39
CA GLN A 341 -1.56 -0.22 4.86
C GLN A 341 -2.95 0.20 5.36
N VAL A 342 -3.06 0.53 6.63
CA VAL A 342 -4.31 0.99 7.25
C VAL A 342 -4.75 2.36 6.69
N GLU A 343 -3.83 3.30 6.51
CA GLU A 343 -4.15 4.60 5.91
C GLU A 343 -4.64 4.46 4.46
N LYS A 344 -4.06 3.56 3.67
CA LYS A 344 -4.54 3.25 2.32
C LYS A 344 -5.96 2.68 2.34
N VAL A 345 -6.26 1.77 3.25
CA VAL A 345 -7.62 1.25 3.45
C VAL A 345 -8.57 2.38 3.85
N PHE A 346 -8.17 3.23 4.80
CA PHE A 346 -8.97 4.40 5.19
C PHE A 346 -9.29 5.29 3.98
N ARG A 347 -8.30 5.66 3.19
CA ARG A 347 -8.50 6.48 1.98
C ARG A 347 -9.44 5.82 0.97
N THR A 348 -9.34 4.50 0.82
CA THR A 348 -10.17 3.72 -0.12
C THR A 348 -11.63 3.69 0.33
N VAL A 349 -11.88 3.45 1.61
CA VAL A 349 -13.24 3.29 2.16
C VAL A 349 -13.88 4.63 2.49
N CYS A 350 -13.13 5.55 3.08
CA CYS A 350 -13.66 6.87 3.47
C CYS A 350 -13.69 7.87 2.31
N LEU A 351 -13.07 7.54 1.16
CA LEU A 351 -12.99 8.37 -0.05
C LEU A 351 -12.38 9.76 0.21
N ARG A 352 -11.50 9.87 1.20
CA ARG A 352 -10.79 11.09 1.56
C ARG A 352 -9.46 10.80 2.25
N THR A 353 -8.56 11.76 2.23
CA THR A 353 -7.36 11.72 3.08
C THR A 353 -7.73 12.07 4.52
N PRO A 354 -6.94 11.66 5.52
CA PRO A 354 -7.12 12.13 6.90
C PRO A 354 -7.01 13.65 6.97
N THR A 355 -8.03 14.32 7.53
CA THR A 355 -8.09 15.80 7.55
C THR A 355 -7.87 16.39 8.93
N ASP A 356 -8.25 15.69 9.98
CA ASP A 356 -8.26 16.20 11.34
C ASP A 356 -7.61 15.24 12.36
N ALA A 357 -7.69 15.56 13.63
CA ALA A 357 -7.16 14.74 14.71
C ALA A 357 -7.97 13.45 14.92
N ALA A 358 -9.29 13.47 14.65
CA ALA A 358 -10.13 12.30 14.80
C ALA A 358 -9.75 11.23 13.78
N ASP A 359 -9.56 11.61 12.52
CA ASP A 359 -9.09 10.70 11.46
C ASP A 359 -7.72 10.10 11.79
N ARG A 360 -6.78 10.93 12.24
CA ARG A 360 -5.44 10.46 12.60
C ARG A 360 -5.46 9.49 13.79
N ASN A 361 -6.28 9.78 14.80
CA ASN A 361 -6.48 8.90 15.95
C ASN A 361 -7.14 7.58 15.53
N GLN A 362 -8.12 7.63 14.64
CA GLN A 362 -8.76 6.45 14.09
C GLN A 362 -7.74 5.56 13.36
N ILE A 363 -6.92 6.12 12.48
CA ILE A 363 -5.87 5.38 11.77
C ILE A 363 -4.88 4.77 12.76
N SER A 364 -4.45 5.50 13.79
CA SER A 364 -3.56 4.96 14.82
C SER A 364 -4.17 3.80 15.59
N SER A 365 -5.47 3.90 15.94
CA SER A 365 -6.23 2.83 16.59
C SER A 365 -6.34 1.60 15.68
N MET A 366 -6.70 1.81 14.41
CA MET A 366 -6.81 0.74 13.42
C MET A 366 -5.45 0.06 13.17
N ALA A 367 -4.35 0.81 13.10
CA ALA A 367 -3.01 0.24 12.92
C ALA A 367 -2.58 -0.61 14.13
N SER A 368 -2.92 -0.18 15.34
CA SER A 368 -2.70 -0.95 16.57
C SER A 368 -3.53 -2.24 16.57
N SER A 369 -4.82 -2.14 16.21
CA SER A 369 -5.72 -3.29 16.05
C SER A 369 -5.22 -4.25 14.98
N PHE A 370 -4.79 -3.74 13.83
CA PHE A 370 -4.27 -4.51 12.71
C PHE A 370 -3.07 -5.39 13.13
N ARG A 371 -2.11 -4.81 13.86
CA ARG A 371 -0.98 -5.57 14.40
C ARG A 371 -1.42 -6.61 15.45
N ALA A 372 -2.24 -6.19 16.41
CA ALA A 372 -2.70 -7.05 17.50
C ALA A 372 -3.51 -8.26 17.01
N ASN A 373 -4.23 -8.11 15.89
CA ASN A 373 -5.08 -9.14 15.31
C ASN A 373 -4.41 -9.91 14.15
N GLY A 374 -3.07 -9.97 14.11
CA GLY A 374 -2.33 -10.79 13.16
C GLY A 374 -2.33 -10.24 11.74
N TYR A 375 -2.34 -8.93 11.58
CA TYR A 375 -2.24 -8.23 10.30
C TYR A 375 -3.33 -8.61 9.28
N ARG A 376 -4.58 -8.80 9.73
CA ARG A 376 -5.71 -9.16 8.87
C ARG A 376 -6.30 -7.93 8.20
N LEU A 377 -6.07 -7.79 6.88
CA LEU A 377 -6.44 -6.56 6.16
C LEU A 377 -7.97 -6.39 6.05
N LYS A 378 -8.76 -7.48 6.00
CA LYS A 378 -10.23 -7.37 6.03
C LYS A 378 -10.74 -6.69 7.30
N GLN A 379 -10.07 -6.90 8.45
CA GLN A 379 -10.42 -6.19 9.69
C GLN A 379 -10.22 -4.68 9.54
N ALA A 380 -9.10 -4.25 8.94
CA ALA A 380 -8.87 -2.82 8.69
C ALA A 380 -9.95 -2.20 7.76
N PHE A 381 -10.41 -2.95 6.74
CA PHE A 381 -11.55 -2.53 5.91
C PHE A 381 -12.83 -2.40 6.72
N ALA A 382 -13.13 -3.34 7.62
CA ALA A 382 -14.30 -3.31 8.47
C ALA A 382 -14.26 -2.13 9.46
N ASP A 383 -13.11 -1.86 10.08
CA ASP A 383 -12.91 -0.75 11.00
C ASP A 383 -13.08 0.60 10.28
N ALA A 384 -12.48 0.75 9.09
CA ALA A 384 -12.63 1.96 8.29
C ALA A 384 -14.08 2.18 7.84
N ALA A 385 -14.77 1.12 7.43
CA ALA A 385 -16.16 1.18 7.00
C ALA A 385 -17.10 1.55 8.15
N THR A 386 -16.87 1.01 9.33
CA THR A 386 -17.62 1.37 10.55
C THR A 386 -17.41 2.85 10.90
N TYR A 387 -16.18 3.34 10.86
CA TYR A 387 -15.88 4.75 11.13
C TYR A 387 -16.49 5.71 10.10
N CYS A 388 -16.54 5.30 8.83
CA CYS A 388 -16.97 6.17 7.73
C CYS A 388 -18.42 5.94 7.26
N MET A 389 -19.19 5.06 7.90
CA MET A 389 -20.60 4.82 7.48
C MET A 389 -21.48 6.04 7.72
N GLY A 390 -21.09 6.95 8.62
CA GLY A 390 -21.81 8.13 9.05
C GLY A 390 -22.77 7.82 10.20
N ASP A 391 -23.10 8.88 10.93
CA ASP A 391 -24.05 8.85 12.04
C ASP A 391 -25.47 8.89 11.52
#